data_763bdfb8eb81fa5a45db0eaaeec7eada
#
_entry.id   763bdfb8eb81fa5a45db0eaaeec7eada
#
_cell.length_a   1.000
_cell.length_b   1.000
_cell.length_c   1.000
_cell.angle_alpha   90.00
_cell.angle_beta   90.00
_cell.angle_gamma   90.00
#
_symmetry.space_group_name_H-M   'P 1'
#
loop_
_entity.id
_entity.type
_entity.pdbx_description
1 polymer ?
#
loop_
_entity_poly.entity_id
_entity_poly.type
_entity_poly.pdbx_seq_one_letter_code
_entity_poly.pdbx_strand_id
1 'polypeptide(L)'
;MMELPQAFKEKMERLLGAEYTEFLESYEKERKQGLRLNLLKTSRKKFEQEAPFSLSPIPWTEEGYYYGKEDRPGLHPYHEAGVYYIQEPSAMAVVSLLDPKPGERILDLCAAPGGKTSHIASRLQG
;
A
#
# COMPACT_ATOMS: atom_id res chain seq x y z
N MET A 1 17.69 12.41 11.25
CA MET A 1 18.15 12.23 9.85
C MET A 1 18.65 10.80 9.68
N MET A 2 18.15 10.06 8.69
CA MET A 2 18.64 8.71 8.42
C MET A 2 19.99 8.82 7.70
N GLU A 3 21.06 8.29 8.28
CA GLU A 3 22.36 8.30 7.63
C GLU A 3 22.43 7.15 6.58
N LEU A 4 22.40 7.51 5.30
CA LEU A 4 22.51 6.56 4.21
C LEU A 4 23.96 6.16 3.99
N PRO A 5 24.27 4.85 3.73
CA PRO A 5 25.61 4.40 3.44
C PRO A 5 26.22 5.13 2.24
N GLN A 6 27.51 5.47 2.32
CA GLN A 6 28.20 6.23 1.27
C GLN A 6 28.16 5.51 -0.10
N ALA A 7 28.41 4.21 -0.14
CA ALA A 7 28.34 3.41 -1.36
C ALA A 7 26.94 3.42 -2.02
N PHE A 8 25.87 3.51 -1.20
CA PHE A 8 24.51 3.64 -1.71
C PHE A 8 24.30 5.02 -2.35
N LYS A 9 24.75 6.10 -1.70
CA LYS A 9 24.66 7.46 -2.24
C LYS A 9 25.36 7.57 -3.59
N GLU A 10 26.59 7.10 -3.70
CA GLU A 10 27.38 7.11 -4.93
C GLU A 10 26.72 6.30 -6.07
N LYS A 11 26.13 5.16 -5.71
CA LYS A 11 25.36 4.35 -6.67
C LYS A 11 24.15 5.10 -7.18
N MET A 12 23.36 5.71 -6.29
CA MET A 12 22.13 6.44 -6.65
C MET A 12 22.45 7.70 -7.45
N GLU A 13 23.48 8.44 -7.10
CA GLU A 13 23.93 9.62 -7.85
C GLU A 13 24.28 9.26 -9.31
N ARG A 14 25.03 8.18 -9.50
CA ARG A 14 25.37 7.67 -10.83
C ARG A 14 24.14 7.21 -11.65
N LEU A 15 23.13 6.62 -10.98
CA LEU A 15 21.92 6.11 -11.63
C LEU A 15 20.93 7.20 -11.97
N LEU A 16 20.76 8.17 -11.09
CA LEU A 16 19.70 9.19 -11.16
C LEU A 16 20.17 10.50 -11.80
N GLY A 17 21.49 10.79 -11.79
CA GLY A 17 22.03 12.02 -12.37
C GLY A 17 21.34 13.25 -11.79
N ALA A 18 20.65 14.01 -12.64
CA ALA A 18 19.99 15.26 -12.24
C ALA A 18 18.87 15.06 -11.19
N GLU A 19 18.27 13.88 -11.13
CA GLU A 19 17.19 13.56 -10.17
C GLU A 19 17.72 13.19 -8.77
N TYR A 20 19.04 13.05 -8.60
CA TYR A 20 19.63 12.60 -7.34
C TYR A 20 19.33 13.50 -6.15
N THR A 21 19.34 14.81 -6.35
CA THR A 21 19.03 15.77 -5.27
C THR A 21 17.60 15.60 -4.77
N GLU A 22 16.63 15.54 -5.67
CA GLU A 22 15.23 15.32 -5.32
C GLU A 22 15.01 13.96 -4.64
N PHE A 23 15.73 12.94 -5.10
CA PHE A 23 15.72 11.63 -4.47
C PHE A 23 16.21 11.70 -3.02
N LEU A 24 17.30 12.39 -2.71
CA LEU A 24 17.76 12.56 -1.33
C LEU A 24 16.77 13.34 -0.47
N GLU A 25 16.20 14.42 -1.00
CA GLU A 25 15.17 15.19 -0.30
C GLU A 25 13.93 14.37 0.05
N SER A 26 13.64 13.32 -0.72
CA SER A 26 12.52 12.42 -0.45
C SER A 26 12.66 11.67 0.89
N TYR A 27 13.89 11.43 1.35
CA TYR A 27 14.15 10.80 2.66
C TYR A 27 13.86 11.71 3.86
N GLU A 28 13.81 13.02 3.64
CA GLU A 28 13.44 13.99 4.69
C GLU A 28 11.92 14.20 4.78
N LYS A 29 11.17 13.71 3.77
CA LYS A 29 9.70 13.80 3.76
C LYS A 29 9.09 12.74 4.68
N GLU A 30 7.95 13.06 5.26
CA GLU A 30 7.20 12.11 6.06
C GLU A 30 6.77 10.90 5.23
N ARG A 31 7.09 9.70 5.75
CA ARG A 31 6.71 8.44 5.10
C ARG A 31 5.19 8.28 5.13
N LYS A 32 4.58 8.11 3.96
CA LYS A 32 3.18 7.74 3.83
C LYS A 32 3.00 6.24 4.06
N GLN A 33 2.08 5.89 4.93
CA GLN A 33 1.72 4.50 5.24
C GLN A 33 0.30 4.24 4.75
N GLY A 34 0.04 3.02 4.30
CA GLY A 34 -1.26 2.66 3.74
C GLY A 34 -1.80 1.33 4.25
N LEU A 35 -3.10 1.22 4.21
CA LEU A 35 -3.84 -0.02 4.36
C LEU A 35 -4.86 -0.17 3.23
N ARG A 36 -5.14 -1.40 2.85
CA ARG A 36 -6.10 -1.73 1.80
C ARG A 36 -7.20 -2.61 2.34
N LEU A 37 -8.44 -2.19 2.16
CA LEU A 37 -9.61 -2.94 2.61
C LEU A 37 -9.77 -4.27 1.87
N ASN A 38 -10.22 -5.26 2.59
CA ASN A 38 -10.75 -6.50 2.03
C ASN A 38 -12.27 -6.34 1.82
N LEU A 39 -12.66 -6.01 0.61
CA LEU A 39 -14.07 -5.77 0.27
C LEU A 39 -14.95 -7.03 0.34
N LEU A 40 -14.34 -8.23 0.50
CA LEU A 40 -15.08 -9.45 0.83
C LEU A 40 -15.54 -9.50 2.29
N LYS A 41 -14.94 -8.68 3.16
CA LYS A 41 -15.23 -8.68 4.62
C LYS A 41 -15.86 -7.39 5.13
N THR A 42 -15.68 -6.28 4.44
CA THR A 42 -16.21 -4.98 4.84
C THR A 42 -16.51 -4.11 3.63
N SER A 43 -17.27 -3.03 3.84
CA SER A 43 -17.45 -1.98 2.85
C SER A 43 -16.70 -0.71 3.28
N ARG A 44 -16.40 0.16 2.32
CA ARG A 44 -15.78 1.47 2.59
C ARG A 44 -16.57 2.25 3.64
N LYS A 45 -17.86 2.40 3.42
CA LYS A 45 -18.75 3.15 4.31
C LYS A 45 -18.69 2.62 5.75
N LYS A 46 -18.78 1.29 5.91
CA LYS A 46 -18.72 0.67 7.24
C LYS A 46 -17.38 0.92 7.90
N PHE A 47 -16.30 0.69 7.16
CA PHE A 47 -14.94 0.87 7.70
C PHE A 47 -14.65 2.31 8.08
N GLU A 48 -15.03 3.29 7.26
CA GLU A 48 -14.86 4.72 7.55
C GLU A 48 -15.61 5.17 8.81
N GLN A 49 -16.74 4.52 9.13
CA GLN A 49 -17.52 4.81 10.33
C GLN A 49 -16.99 4.15 11.61
N GLU A 50 -16.37 2.97 11.49
CA GLU A 50 -16.02 2.13 12.63
C GLU A 50 -14.52 2.12 12.94
N ALA A 51 -13.66 2.44 11.97
CA ALA A 51 -12.22 2.36 12.15
C ALA A 51 -11.70 3.46 13.09
N PRO A 52 -10.87 3.11 14.08
CA PRO A 52 -10.30 4.08 15.02
C PRO A 52 -9.05 4.77 14.46
N PHE A 53 -8.93 4.90 13.14
CA PHE A 53 -7.76 5.44 12.44
C PHE A 53 -8.06 6.76 11.75
N SER A 54 -7.05 7.60 11.63
CA SER A 54 -7.09 8.83 10.83
C SER A 54 -6.90 8.50 9.36
N LEU A 55 -8.00 8.27 8.64
CA LEU A 55 -7.99 7.78 7.27
C LEU A 55 -8.10 8.89 6.22
N SER A 56 -7.33 8.77 5.15
CA SER A 56 -7.53 9.54 3.93
C SER A 56 -7.39 8.65 2.68
N PRO A 57 -8.26 8.81 1.66
CA PRO A 57 -8.24 7.95 0.49
C PRO A 57 -6.94 8.03 -0.31
N ILE A 58 -6.49 6.88 -0.84
CA ILE A 58 -5.40 6.82 -1.81
C ILE A 58 -6.00 7.05 -3.21
N PRO A 59 -5.51 8.05 -4.00
CA PRO A 59 -6.17 8.49 -5.23
C PRO A 59 -6.26 7.43 -6.34
N TRP A 60 -5.35 6.46 -6.37
CA TRP A 60 -5.24 5.47 -7.45
C TRP A 60 -5.84 4.09 -7.11
N THR A 61 -6.54 3.98 -5.99
CA THR A 61 -7.21 2.73 -5.61
C THR A 61 -8.45 3.00 -4.78
N GLU A 62 -9.54 2.30 -5.06
CA GLU A 62 -10.80 2.50 -4.35
C GLU A 62 -10.77 1.95 -2.91
N GLU A 63 -9.99 0.89 -2.67
CA GLU A 63 -9.92 0.18 -1.39
C GLU A 63 -8.83 0.72 -0.47
N GLY A 64 -7.98 1.63 -0.95
CA GLY A 64 -6.78 2.08 -0.24
C GLY A 64 -6.98 3.34 0.57
N TYR A 65 -6.37 3.35 1.75
CA TYR A 65 -6.31 4.51 2.62
C TYR A 65 -4.90 4.74 3.14
N TYR A 66 -4.49 6.00 3.19
CA TYR A 66 -3.43 6.41 4.10
C TYR A 66 -3.98 6.40 5.52
N TYR A 67 -3.13 6.09 6.50
CA TYR A 67 -3.47 6.21 7.91
C TYR A 67 -2.48 7.12 8.65
N GLY A 68 -2.91 7.64 9.79
CA GLY A 68 -2.15 8.60 10.57
C GLY A 68 -0.86 8.00 11.15
N LYS A 69 0.15 8.85 11.35
CA LYS A 69 1.46 8.48 11.89
C LYS A 69 1.40 7.77 13.25
N GLU A 70 0.46 8.18 14.09
CA GLU A 70 0.26 7.64 15.43
C GLU A 70 -0.61 6.38 15.45
N ASP A 71 -1.28 6.09 14.33
CA ASP A 71 -2.12 4.89 14.20
C ASP A 71 -1.27 3.61 14.20
N ARG A 72 -1.83 2.56 14.77
CA ARG A 72 -1.17 1.24 14.88
C ARG A 72 -2.08 0.14 14.32
N PRO A 73 -2.41 0.18 13.03
CA PRO A 73 -3.32 -0.80 12.44
C PRO A 73 -2.83 -2.24 12.54
N GLY A 74 -1.50 -2.48 12.61
CA GLY A 74 -0.93 -3.81 12.81
C GLY A 74 -1.22 -4.43 14.18
N LEU A 75 -1.63 -3.64 15.17
CA LEU A 75 -2.00 -4.11 16.51
C LEU A 75 -3.52 -4.21 16.71
N HIS A 76 -4.30 -3.82 15.73
CA HIS A 76 -5.76 -3.84 15.83
C HIS A 76 -6.34 -5.22 15.46
N PRO A 77 -7.39 -5.71 16.16
CA PRO A 77 -8.02 -7.00 15.86
C PRO A 77 -8.48 -7.17 14.41
N TYR A 78 -8.83 -6.10 13.73
CA TYR A 78 -9.21 -6.14 12.31
C TYR A 78 -8.07 -6.56 11.39
N HIS A 79 -6.82 -6.33 11.79
CA HIS A 79 -5.65 -6.82 11.06
C HIS A 79 -5.59 -8.35 11.07
N GLU A 80 -5.70 -8.95 12.26
CA GLU A 80 -5.75 -10.41 12.41
C GLU A 80 -6.98 -11.05 11.75
N ALA A 81 -8.11 -10.34 11.78
CA ALA A 81 -9.33 -10.77 11.10
C ALA A 81 -9.27 -10.64 9.57
N GLY A 82 -8.21 -10.03 9.01
CA GLY A 82 -8.05 -9.80 7.58
C GLY A 82 -9.09 -8.84 6.97
N VAL A 83 -9.57 -7.89 7.77
CA VAL A 83 -10.48 -6.81 7.29
C VAL A 83 -9.73 -5.85 6.36
N TYR A 84 -8.45 -5.68 6.58
CA TYR A 84 -7.52 -4.95 5.69
C TYR A 84 -6.15 -5.59 5.67
N TYR A 85 -5.37 -5.22 4.68
CA TYR A 85 -3.96 -5.56 4.51
C TYR A 85 -3.13 -4.30 4.61
N ILE A 86 -2.08 -4.27 5.45
CA ILE A 86 -1.14 -3.15 5.51
C ILE A 86 -0.23 -3.26 4.28
N GLN A 87 -0.31 -2.27 3.41
CA GLN A 87 0.38 -2.28 2.12
C GLN A 87 0.94 -0.90 1.81
N GLU A 88 2.10 -0.87 1.20
CA GLU A 88 2.70 0.36 0.70
C GLU A 88 1.78 0.95 -0.38
N PRO A 89 1.45 2.26 -0.32
CA PRO A 89 0.46 2.88 -1.19
C PRO A 89 0.72 2.69 -2.70
N SER A 90 1.96 2.81 -3.17
CA SER A 90 2.28 2.64 -4.59
C SER A 90 2.06 1.21 -5.08
N ALA A 91 2.26 0.21 -4.21
CA ALA A 91 2.03 -1.20 -4.55
C ALA A 91 0.55 -1.52 -4.85
N MET A 92 -0.38 -0.70 -4.37
CA MET A 92 -1.82 -0.84 -4.65
C MET A 92 -2.16 -0.45 -6.09
N ALA A 93 -1.35 0.37 -6.76
CA ALA A 93 -1.59 0.81 -8.14
C ALA A 93 -1.59 -0.36 -9.13
N VAL A 94 -0.78 -1.38 -8.91
CA VAL A 94 -0.62 -2.53 -9.83
C VAL A 94 -1.96 -3.21 -10.10
N VAL A 95 -2.70 -3.58 -9.06
CA VAL A 95 -3.99 -4.28 -9.21
C VAL A 95 -5.09 -3.33 -9.65
N SER A 96 -5.02 -2.06 -9.26
CA SER A 96 -5.95 -1.04 -9.72
C SER A 96 -5.84 -0.79 -11.23
N LEU A 97 -4.62 -0.81 -11.78
CA LEU A 97 -4.37 -0.71 -13.23
C LEU A 97 -4.73 -1.99 -13.98
N LEU A 98 -4.48 -3.16 -13.37
CA LEU A 98 -4.87 -4.45 -13.93
C LEU A 98 -6.40 -4.59 -14.05
N ASP A 99 -7.11 -4.02 -13.09
CA ASP A 99 -8.58 -3.99 -13.00
C ASP A 99 -9.24 -5.37 -13.20
N PRO A 100 -8.86 -6.39 -12.39
CA PRO A 100 -9.34 -7.75 -12.56
C PRO A 100 -10.85 -7.84 -12.38
N LYS A 101 -11.49 -8.67 -13.23
CA LYS A 101 -12.94 -8.87 -13.25
C LYS A 101 -13.31 -10.30 -12.82
N PRO A 102 -14.48 -10.48 -12.19
CA PRO A 102 -14.99 -11.80 -11.85
C PRO A 102 -14.98 -12.75 -13.05
N GLY A 103 -14.51 -13.99 -12.84
CA GLY A 103 -14.39 -15.02 -13.87
C GLY A 103 -13.06 -15.02 -14.64
N GLU A 104 -12.19 -14.04 -14.45
CA GLU A 104 -10.86 -14.04 -15.04
C GLU A 104 -9.90 -15.00 -14.32
N ARG A 105 -8.95 -15.54 -15.07
CA ARG A 105 -7.85 -16.36 -14.54
C ARG A 105 -6.58 -15.54 -14.59
N ILE A 106 -5.99 -15.27 -13.42
CA ILE A 106 -4.83 -14.41 -13.28
C ILE A 106 -3.68 -15.18 -12.65
N LEU A 107 -2.49 -15.02 -13.20
CA LEU A 107 -1.25 -15.56 -12.68
C LEU A 107 -0.43 -14.43 -12.03
N ASP A 108 -0.13 -14.57 -10.75
CA ASP A 108 0.77 -13.67 -10.03
C ASP A 108 2.17 -14.31 -9.90
N LEU A 109 3.11 -13.83 -10.70
CA LEU A 109 4.50 -14.30 -10.68
C LEU A 109 5.32 -13.73 -9.51
N CYS A 110 4.78 -12.74 -8.78
CA CYS A 110 5.40 -12.10 -7.61
C CYS A 110 4.51 -12.24 -6.37
N ALA A 111 3.94 -13.43 -6.16
CA ALA A 111 2.87 -13.69 -5.19
C ALA A 111 3.25 -13.43 -3.72
N ALA A 112 4.49 -13.68 -3.32
CA ALA A 112 4.93 -13.47 -1.94
C ALA A 112 5.20 -11.99 -1.66
N PRO A 113 4.79 -11.46 -0.50
CA PRO A 113 4.10 -12.08 0.64
C PRO A 113 2.56 -12.10 0.53
N GLY A 114 1.95 -11.83 -0.61
CA GLY A 114 0.51 -11.95 -0.83
C GLY A 114 -0.25 -10.62 -0.99
N GLY A 115 0.42 -9.48 -0.98
CA GLY A 115 -0.21 -8.17 -1.09
C GLY A 115 -0.98 -7.97 -2.39
N LYS A 116 -0.40 -8.34 -3.53
CA LYS A 116 -1.05 -8.26 -4.85
C LYS A 116 -2.04 -9.41 -5.06
N THR A 117 -1.65 -10.64 -4.71
CA THR A 117 -2.52 -11.82 -4.81
C THR A 117 -3.82 -11.63 -4.04
N SER A 118 -3.76 -11.18 -2.78
CA SER A 118 -4.97 -10.94 -1.98
C SER A 118 -5.82 -9.78 -2.50
N HIS A 119 -5.20 -8.77 -3.11
CA HIS A 119 -5.91 -7.68 -3.77
C HIS A 119 -6.66 -8.15 -5.01
N ILE A 120 -6.00 -8.95 -5.87
CA ILE A 120 -6.63 -9.58 -7.02
C ILE A 120 -7.82 -10.44 -6.57
N ALA A 121 -7.60 -11.33 -5.60
CA ALA A 121 -8.64 -12.22 -5.08
C ALA A 121 -9.86 -11.46 -4.56
N SER A 122 -9.66 -10.33 -3.87
CA SER A 122 -10.77 -9.52 -3.35
C SER A 122 -11.64 -8.91 -4.47
N ARG A 123 -11.09 -8.69 -5.65
CA ARG A 123 -11.81 -8.13 -6.81
C ARG A 123 -12.46 -9.22 -7.68
N LEU A 124 -11.93 -10.42 -7.66
CA LEU A 124 -12.49 -11.55 -8.44
C LEU A 124 -13.80 -12.08 -7.84
N GLN A 125 -14.09 -11.79 -6.56
CA GLN A 125 -15.32 -12.20 -5.86
C GLN A 125 -15.61 -13.71 -5.85
N GLY A 126 -14.56 -14.55 -5.80
CA GLY A 126 -14.67 -16.00 -5.71
C GLY A 126 -14.01 -16.73 -6.83
#